data_efed798ce5230b7fe773c883d76f3032
#
_entry.id   efed798ce5230b7fe773c883d76f3032
#
_cell.length_a   1.000
_cell.length_b   1.000
_cell.length_c   1.000
_cell.angle_alpha   90.00
_cell.angle_beta   90.00
_cell.angle_gamma   90.00
#
_symmetry.space_group_name_H-M   'P 1'
#
loop_
_entity.id
_entity.type
_entity.pdbx_description
1 polymer ?
#
loop_
_entity_poly.entity_id
_entity_poly.type
_entity_poly.pdbx_seq_one_letter_code
_entity_poly.pdbx_strand_id
1 'polypeptide(L)'
;MLSRFSVKKPYIVTVAVIIILILGGVSLTKMKTDLLPDMDLPYLAVITTDPGASAEKVESEVTDVLEGSLSKVSGVSSVQSQSADNYSMIFLEFEDGSDMDSAMVKASSAVNEVSSQLPETAGSPNYMEISMDMMATLYVAASYDDHDIFDTTSLVKDKAVPELERINGVADVSTVGAAEKSVEVRLSDSKIEDINNKLLASVNSQ
;
A
#
# COMPACT_ATOMS: atom_id res chain seq x y z
N MET A 1 8.36 -23.85 -54.76
CA MET A 1 8.72 -25.18 -54.24
C MET A 1 7.73 -25.73 -53.21
N LEU A 2 7.12 -24.93 -52.40
CA LEU A 2 6.10 -25.31 -51.38
C LEU A 2 4.84 -25.95 -51.97
N SER A 3 4.30 -25.40 -53.07
CA SER A 3 3.10 -25.91 -53.71
C SER A 3 3.23 -27.33 -54.26
N ARG A 4 4.40 -27.70 -54.83
CA ARG A 4 4.68 -29.07 -55.29
C ARG A 4 4.86 -30.09 -54.14
N PHE A 5 5.35 -29.62 -52.97
CA PHE A 5 5.48 -30.43 -51.76
C PHE A 5 4.12 -30.75 -51.15
N SER A 6 3.26 -29.73 -51.10
CA SER A 6 1.88 -29.85 -50.58
C SER A 6 1.05 -30.87 -51.34
N VAL A 7 1.14 -30.86 -52.66
CA VAL A 7 0.39 -31.82 -53.54
C VAL A 7 0.95 -33.24 -53.44
N LYS A 8 2.27 -33.39 -53.31
CA LYS A 8 2.92 -34.71 -53.25
C LYS A 8 2.82 -35.42 -51.88
N LYS A 9 2.60 -34.67 -50.80
CA LYS A 9 2.52 -35.25 -49.46
C LYS A 9 1.37 -34.60 -48.63
N PRO A 10 0.12 -34.85 -49.01
CA PRO A 10 -1.05 -34.18 -48.39
C PRO A 10 -1.15 -34.47 -46.89
N TYR A 11 -0.79 -35.68 -46.44
CA TYR A 11 -0.87 -36.03 -45.02
C TYR A 11 0.03 -35.18 -44.12
N ILE A 12 1.24 -34.84 -44.60
CA ILE A 12 2.17 -33.99 -43.83
C ILE A 12 1.58 -32.56 -43.67
N VAL A 13 0.98 -32.06 -44.76
CA VAL A 13 0.37 -30.73 -44.74
C VAL A 13 -0.84 -30.68 -43.80
N THR A 14 -1.70 -31.73 -43.86
CA THR A 14 -2.86 -31.84 -42.96
C THR A 14 -2.42 -31.87 -41.49
N VAL A 15 -1.41 -32.68 -41.15
CA VAL A 15 -0.90 -32.72 -39.78
C VAL A 15 -0.30 -31.39 -39.35
N ALA A 16 0.45 -30.72 -40.24
CA ALA A 16 1.00 -29.40 -39.93
C ALA A 16 -0.10 -28.33 -39.66
N VAL A 17 -1.19 -28.34 -40.46
CA VAL A 17 -2.32 -27.45 -40.27
C VAL A 17 -3.02 -27.75 -38.94
N ILE A 18 -3.23 -29.03 -38.58
CA ILE A 18 -3.84 -29.40 -37.30
C ILE A 18 -2.97 -28.93 -36.13
N ILE A 19 -1.65 -29.09 -36.21
CA ILE A 19 -0.73 -28.62 -35.17
C ILE A 19 -0.82 -27.09 -35.00
N ILE A 20 -0.86 -26.33 -36.11
CA ILE A 20 -0.98 -24.87 -36.07
C ILE A 20 -2.30 -24.45 -35.47
N LEU A 21 -3.40 -25.13 -35.80
CA LEU A 21 -4.74 -24.84 -35.23
C LEU A 21 -4.76 -25.13 -33.73
N ILE A 22 -4.17 -26.23 -33.28
CA ILE A 22 -4.09 -26.54 -31.83
C ILE A 22 -3.23 -25.51 -31.11
N LEU A 23 -2.04 -25.19 -31.66
CA LEU A 23 -1.18 -24.17 -31.06
C LEU A 23 -1.86 -22.78 -31.02
N GLY A 24 -2.55 -22.41 -32.10
CA GLY A 24 -3.32 -21.18 -32.16
C GLY A 24 -4.44 -21.14 -31.10
N GLY A 25 -5.20 -22.22 -30.97
CA GLY A 25 -6.23 -22.35 -29.96
C GLY A 25 -5.69 -22.26 -28.54
N VAL A 26 -4.59 -22.95 -28.25
CA VAL A 26 -3.92 -22.87 -26.94
C VAL A 26 -3.35 -21.47 -26.68
N SER A 27 -2.81 -20.82 -27.71
CA SER A 27 -2.29 -19.45 -27.58
C SER A 27 -3.40 -18.46 -27.22
N LEU A 28 -4.56 -18.57 -27.88
CA LEU A 28 -5.71 -17.70 -27.60
C LEU A 28 -6.24 -17.86 -26.15
N THR A 29 -6.27 -19.10 -25.63
CA THR A 29 -6.72 -19.34 -24.25
C THR A 29 -5.72 -18.90 -23.17
N LYS A 30 -4.44 -18.74 -23.55
CA LYS A 30 -3.37 -18.28 -22.65
C LYS A 30 -3.04 -16.80 -22.78
N MET A 31 -3.66 -16.09 -23.72
CA MET A 31 -3.47 -14.64 -23.79
C MET A 31 -4.09 -13.98 -22.57
N LYS A 32 -3.25 -13.27 -21.81
CA LYS A 32 -3.72 -12.36 -20.77
C LYS A 32 -4.44 -11.20 -21.45
N THR A 33 -5.62 -10.87 -20.97
CA THR A 33 -6.46 -9.77 -21.49
C THR A 33 -6.41 -8.54 -20.56
N ASP A 34 -5.35 -8.43 -19.76
CA ASP A 34 -5.20 -7.30 -18.85
C ASP A 34 -4.94 -6.02 -19.63
N LEU A 35 -5.59 -4.95 -19.20
CA LEU A 35 -5.50 -3.64 -19.83
C LEU A 35 -4.10 -3.03 -19.69
N LEU A 36 -3.41 -3.37 -18.61
CA LEU A 36 -2.02 -3.00 -18.33
C LEU A 36 -1.19 -4.29 -18.25
N PRO A 37 -0.01 -4.33 -18.86
CA PRO A 37 0.91 -5.44 -18.65
C PRO A 37 1.31 -5.52 -17.18
N ASP A 38 1.60 -6.71 -16.67
CA ASP A 38 2.23 -6.89 -15.36
C ASP A 38 3.55 -6.10 -15.39
N MET A 39 3.56 -4.94 -14.76
CA MET A 39 4.76 -4.14 -14.56
C MET A 39 5.10 -4.22 -13.07
N ASP A 40 6.16 -4.93 -12.78
CA ASP A 40 6.75 -4.89 -11.44
C ASP A 40 7.34 -3.49 -11.27
N LEU A 41 6.69 -2.69 -10.44
CA LEU A 41 7.21 -1.37 -10.09
C LEU A 41 8.34 -1.58 -9.08
N PRO A 42 9.57 -1.12 -9.37
CA PRO A 42 10.71 -1.35 -8.50
C PRO A 42 10.72 -0.39 -7.30
N TYR A 43 9.58 -0.27 -6.61
CA TYR A 43 9.42 0.63 -5.47
C TYR A 43 9.12 -0.13 -4.19
N LEU A 44 9.85 0.22 -3.13
CA LEU A 44 9.66 -0.27 -1.77
C LEU A 44 9.40 0.91 -0.84
N ALA A 45 8.29 0.89 -0.10
CA ALA A 45 8.04 1.84 0.97
C ALA A 45 8.44 1.24 2.32
N VAL A 46 9.15 2.04 3.12
CA VAL A 46 9.50 1.71 4.51
C VAL A 46 8.82 2.73 5.42
N ILE A 47 7.89 2.26 6.25
CA ILE A 47 7.09 3.10 7.14
C ILE A 47 7.47 2.80 8.58
N THR A 48 7.86 3.83 9.33
CA THR A 48 8.23 3.71 10.74
C THR A 48 7.43 4.70 11.56
N THR A 49 6.74 4.25 12.59
CA THR A 49 5.99 5.10 13.51
C THR A 49 6.85 5.54 14.68
N ASP A 50 6.68 6.79 15.14
CA ASP A 50 7.27 7.30 16.39
C ASP A 50 6.23 8.14 17.14
N PRO A 51 5.35 7.49 17.92
CA PRO A 51 4.22 8.16 18.57
C PRO A 51 4.66 9.27 19.52
N GLY A 52 4.09 10.47 19.34
CA GLY A 52 4.37 11.64 20.16
C GLY A 52 5.54 12.50 19.68
N ALA A 53 6.22 12.12 18.62
CA ALA A 53 7.28 12.90 18.02
C ALA A 53 6.71 13.91 16.97
N SER A 54 7.27 15.13 16.96
CA SER A 54 7.00 16.10 15.89
C SER A 54 7.73 15.69 14.60
N ALA A 55 7.28 16.23 13.46
CA ALA A 55 7.90 15.95 12.16
C ALA A 55 9.42 16.20 12.15
N GLU A 56 9.89 17.30 12.77
CA GLU A 56 11.32 17.63 12.88
C GLU A 56 12.10 16.59 13.69
N LYS A 57 11.48 16.07 14.75
CA LYS A 57 12.08 15.03 15.59
C LYS A 57 12.12 13.69 14.86
N VAL A 58 11.03 13.33 14.17
CA VAL A 58 10.97 12.14 13.32
C VAL A 58 12.03 12.22 12.23
N GLU A 59 12.23 13.38 11.60
CA GLU A 59 13.25 13.58 10.59
C GLU A 59 14.64 13.28 11.13
N SER A 60 15.04 13.94 12.21
CA SER A 60 16.41 13.85 12.74
C SER A 60 16.73 12.52 13.44
N GLU A 61 15.77 11.90 14.13
CA GLU A 61 16.02 10.71 14.94
C GLU A 61 15.63 9.39 14.23
N VAL A 62 14.75 9.44 13.23
CA VAL A 62 14.26 8.26 12.54
C VAL A 62 14.60 8.30 11.05
N THR A 63 14.16 9.35 10.33
CA THR A 63 14.27 9.39 8.87
C THR A 63 15.72 9.44 8.42
N ASP A 64 16.53 10.36 8.95
CA ASP A 64 17.95 10.51 8.58
C ASP A 64 18.76 9.25 8.84
N VAL A 65 18.49 8.57 9.96
CA VAL A 65 19.17 7.33 10.33
C VAL A 65 18.83 6.21 9.36
N LEU A 66 17.55 6.05 9.04
CA LEU A 66 17.09 5.01 8.12
C LEU A 66 17.50 5.30 6.68
N GLU A 67 17.35 6.54 6.22
CA GLU A 67 17.73 6.97 4.88
C GLU A 67 19.24 6.78 4.64
N GLY A 68 20.06 7.16 5.63
CA GLY A 68 21.52 6.96 5.58
C GLY A 68 21.94 5.50 5.46
N SER A 69 21.15 4.55 5.94
CA SER A 69 21.38 3.11 5.80
C SER A 69 20.79 2.58 4.49
N LEU A 70 19.56 2.92 4.20
CA LEU A 70 18.81 2.42 3.04
C LEU A 70 19.40 2.91 1.71
N SER A 71 19.95 4.12 1.65
CA SER A 71 20.63 4.65 0.45
C SER A 71 21.86 3.86 0.01
N LYS A 72 22.44 3.05 0.91
CA LYS A 72 23.61 2.21 0.62
C LYS A 72 23.24 0.80 0.15
N VAL A 73 21.96 0.48 0.13
CA VAL A 73 21.47 -0.84 -0.30
C VAL A 73 21.74 -1.02 -1.80
N SER A 74 22.36 -2.13 -2.15
CA SER A 74 22.69 -2.43 -3.54
C SER A 74 21.45 -2.57 -4.42
N GLY A 75 21.42 -1.83 -5.51
CA GLY A 75 20.31 -1.78 -6.47
C GLY A 75 19.34 -0.62 -6.23
N VAL A 76 19.53 0.19 -5.19
CA VAL A 76 18.76 1.42 -4.98
C VAL A 76 19.26 2.49 -5.95
N SER A 77 18.36 3.06 -6.74
CA SER A 77 18.63 4.15 -7.69
C SER A 77 18.26 5.51 -7.12
N SER A 78 17.21 5.57 -6.30
CA SER A 78 16.71 6.81 -5.69
C SER A 78 16.08 6.52 -4.32
N VAL A 79 16.21 7.48 -3.40
CA VAL A 79 15.58 7.48 -2.10
C VAL A 79 14.82 8.78 -1.94
N GLN A 80 13.55 8.69 -1.55
CA GLN A 80 12.72 9.84 -1.21
C GLN A 80 12.12 9.60 0.16
N SER A 81 12.20 10.58 1.04
CA SER A 81 11.67 10.48 2.40
C SER A 81 10.64 11.56 2.69
N GLN A 82 9.72 11.24 3.55
CA GLN A 82 8.73 12.16 4.10
C GLN A 82 8.60 11.94 5.60
N SER A 83 8.88 12.99 6.36
CA SER A 83 8.70 13.03 7.79
C SER A 83 7.42 13.78 8.13
N ALA A 84 6.60 13.20 8.99
CA ALA A 84 5.38 13.81 9.50
C ALA A 84 5.27 13.55 11.01
N ASP A 85 4.31 14.22 11.68
CA ASP A 85 4.05 13.97 13.09
C ASP A 85 3.72 12.49 13.31
N ASN A 86 4.47 11.86 14.20
CA ASN A 86 4.34 10.45 14.61
C ASN A 86 4.80 9.39 13.59
N TYR A 87 5.25 9.72 12.40
CA TYR A 87 5.74 8.70 11.45
C TYR A 87 6.75 9.22 10.42
N SER A 88 7.61 8.31 9.98
CA SER A 88 8.51 8.45 8.82
C SER A 88 8.07 7.52 7.71
N MET A 89 8.14 7.97 6.48
CA MET A 89 7.90 7.20 5.27
C MET A 89 9.06 7.39 4.30
N ILE A 90 9.70 6.30 3.91
CA ILE A 90 10.85 6.32 2.98
C ILE A 90 10.49 5.46 1.78
N PHE A 91 10.58 6.04 0.59
CA PHE A 91 10.39 5.36 -0.68
C PHE A 91 11.74 5.07 -1.31
N LEU A 92 11.97 3.82 -1.61
CA LEU A 92 13.15 3.34 -2.31
C LEU A 92 12.75 2.98 -3.73
N GLU A 93 13.44 3.54 -4.70
CA GLU A 93 13.35 3.15 -6.10
C GLU A 93 14.57 2.27 -6.41
N PHE A 94 14.34 1.09 -6.93
CA PHE A 94 15.39 0.17 -7.36
C PHE A 94 15.60 0.25 -8.87
N GLU A 95 16.72 -0.29 -9.35
CA GLU A 95 16.98 -0.43 -10.77
C GLU A 95 15.95 -1.35 -11.43
N ASP A 96 15.59 -1.05 -12.70
CA ASP A 96 14.64 -1.85 -13.46
C ASP A 96 15.05 -3.33 -13.53
N GLY A 97 14.09 -4.22 -13.28
CA GLY A 97 14.33 -5.66 -13.28
C GLY A 97 14.98 -6.19 -12.00
N SER A 98 15.04 -5.37 -10.94
CA SER A 98 15.46 -5.85 -9.62
C SER A 98 14.46 -6.88 -9.09
N ASP A 99 14.96 -7.92 -8.43
CA ASP A 99 14.16 -8.86 -7.67
C ASP A 99 13.73 -8.22 -6.35
N MET A 100 12.44 -7.87 -6.25
CA MET A 100 11.90 -7.12 -5.13
C MET A 100 11.89 -7.92 -3.82
N ASP A 101 11.78 -9.25 -3.87
CA ASP A 101 11.94 -10.11 -2.69
C ASP A 101 13.34 -9.97 -2.11
N SER A 102 14.37 -10.05 -2.96
CA SER A 102 15.76 -9.84 -2.54
C SER A 102 16.01 -8.40 -2.07
N ALA A 103 15.39 -7.41 -2.72
CA ALA A 103 15.49 -5.99 -2.35
C ALA A 103 14.92 -5.74 -0.95
N MET A 104 13.75 -6.30 -0.64
CA MET A 104 13.11 -6.23 0.67
C MET A 104 14.00 -6.84 1.77
N VAL A 105 14.59 -8.01 1.52
CA VAL A 105 15.50 -8.65 2.48
C VAL A 105 16.74 -7.78 2.75
N LYS A 106 17.33 -7.20 1.70
CA LYS A 106 18.50 -6.31 1.84
C LYS A 106 18.13 -5.03 2.61
N ALA A 107 16.99 -4.41 2.28
CA ALA A 107 16.50 -3.21 2.97
C ALA A 107 16.23 -3.52 4.46
N SER A 108 15.57 -4.64 4.76
CA SER A 108 15.34 -5.08 6.13
C SER A 108 16.64 -5.32 6.89
N SER A 109 17.65 -5.92 6.26
CA SER A 109 18.97 -6.14 6.87
C SER A 109 19.66 -4.81 7.17
N ALA A 110 19.63 -3.85 6.23
CA ALA A 110 20.23 -2.53 6.40
C ALA A 110 19.57 -1.73 7.55
N VAL A 111 18.24 -1.82 7.67
CA VAL A 111 17.50 -1.18 8.79
C VAL A 111 17.83 -1.84 10.12
N ASN A 112 17.95 -3.18 10.16
CA ASN A 112 18.30 -3.90 11.39
C ASN A 112 19.69 -3.52 11.92
N GLU A 113 20.66 -3.19 11.04
CA GLU A 113 21.99 -2.74 11.44
C GLU A 113 21.97 -1.41 12.20
N VAL A 114 21.00 -0.54 11.90
CA VAL A 114 20.85 0.79 12.52
C VAL A 114 19.73 0.86 13.55
N SER A 115 19.02 -0.25 13.78
CA SER A 115 17.86 -0.29 14.70
C SER A 115 18.18 0.17 16.13
N SER A 116 19.40 -0.05 16.60
CA SER A 116 19.86 0.41 17.93
C SER A 116 20.08 1.94 18.00
N GLN A 117 20.08 2.65 16.88
CA GLN A 117 20.23 4.11 16.81
C GLN A 117 18.87 4.80 16.80
N LEU A 118 17.78 4.05 16.59
CA LEU A 118 16.43 4.59 16.62
C LEU A 118 15.97 4.84 18.06
N PRO A 119 15.05 5.81 18.27
CA PRO A 119 14.44 6.03 19.58
C PRO A 119 13.70 4.78 20.10
N GLU A 120 13.66 4.60 21.41
CA GLU A 120 12.89 3.51 22.03
C GLU A 120 11.37 3.62 21.75
N THR A 121 10.88 4.82 21.43
CA THR A 121 9.51 5.11 21.06
C THR A 121 9.18 4.71 19.60
N ALA A 122 10.22 4.56 18.78
CA ALA A 122 10.04 4.17 17.38
C ALA A 122 9.52 2.73 17.27
N GLY A 123 8.45 2.57 16.50
CA GLY A 123 7.92 1.26 16.15
C GLY A 123 8.84 0.49 15.19
N SER A 124 8.58 -0.81 15.05
CA SER A 124 9.30 -1.61 14.06
C SER A 124 8.96 -1.12 12.64
N PRO A 125 9.98 -0.91 11.78
CA PRO A 125 9.75 -0.54 10.39
C PRO A 125 8.91 -1.57 9.65
N ASN A 126 7.91 -1.11 8.91
CA ASN A 126 7.07 -1.92 8.04
C ASN A 126 7.50 -1.71 6.59
N TYR A 127 7.65 -2.80 5.85
CA TYR A 127 8.08 -2.81 4.46
C TYR A 127 6.90 -3.16 3.58
N MET A 128 6.66 -2.36 2.56
CA MET A 128 5.57 -2.55 1.62
C MET A 128 6.08 -2.35 0.19
N GLU A 129 6.02 -3.41 -0.60
CA GLU A 129 6.26 -3.32 -2.03
C GLU A 129 5.11 -2.58 -2.70
N ILE A 130 5.43 -1.62 -3.57
CA ILE A 130 4.42 -0.91 -4.35
C ILE A 130 4.27 -1.63 -5.68
N SER A 131 3.14 -2.31 -5.86
CA SER A 131 2.81 -3.01 -7.10
C SER A 131 1.57 -2.43 -7.76
N MET A 132 1.42 -2.68 -9.07
CA MET A 132 0.21 -2.30 -9.80
C MET A 132 -1.04 -3.04 -9.29
N ASP A 133 -0.86 -4.20 -8.66
CA ASP A 133 -1.93 -4.98 -8.05
C ASP A 133 -2.62 -4.27 -6.87
N MET A 134 -1.95 -3.24 -6.30
CA MET A 134 -2.54 -2.38 -5.27
C MET A 134 -3.58 -1.40 -5.84
N MET A 135 -3.62 -1.22 -7.16
CA MET A 135 -4.61 -0.36 -7.78
C MET A 135 -5.96 -1.06 -7.83
N ALA A 136 -7.01 -0.33 -7.42
CA ALA A 136 -8.36 -0.86 -7.47
C ALA A 136 -8.76 -1.18 -8.93
N THR A 137 -9.12 -2.42 -9.19
CA THR A 137 -9.58 -2.90 -10.50
C THR A 137 -10.98 -2.39 -10.84
N LEU A 138 -11.79 -2.12 -9.81
CA LEU A 138 -13.17 -1.66 -9.96
C LEU A 138 -13.51 -0.60 -8.91
N TYR A 139 -14.09 0.50 -9.37
CA TYR A 139 -14.65 1.55 -8.52
C TYR A 139 -16.16 1.49 -8.59
N VAL A 140 -16.82 1.40 -7.44
CA VAL A 140 -18.28 1.36 -7.32
C VAL A 140 -18.74 2.54 -6.47
N ALA A 141 -19.66 3.35 -6.97
CA ALA A 141 -20.32 4.36 -6.19
C ALA A 141 -21.58 3.77 -5.54
N ALA A 142 -21.73 3.98 -4.23
CA ALA A 142 -22.92 3.57 -3.48
C ALA A 142 -23.70 4.79 -3.02
N SER A 143 -25.01 4.78 -3.22
CA SER A 143 -25.94 5.77 -2.67
C SER A 143 -27.12 5.06 -2.05
N TYR A 144 -27.69 5.64 -0.99
CA TYR A 144 -28.87 5.12 -0.34
C TYR A 144 -29.91 6.26 -0.28
N ASP A 145 -30.94 6.16 -1.14
CA ASP A 145 -31.95 7.19 -1.30
C ASP A 145 -32.71 7.44 0.02
N ASP A 146 -32.97 8.70 0.32
CA ASP A 146 -33.64 9.16 1.54
C ASP A 146 -32.93 8.87 2.88
N HIS A 147 -31.65 8.48 2.84
CA HIS A 147 -30.81 8.24 4.00
C HIS A 147 -29.57 9.12 4.01
N ASP A 148 -29.02 9.36 5.21
CA ASP A 148 -27.81 10.15 5.36
C ASP A 148 -26.54 9.35 5.03
N ILE A 149 -25.39 10.05 4.99
CA ILE A 149 -24.10 9.42 4.70
C ILE A 149 -23.69 8.36 5.75
N PHE A 150 -24.15 8.50 6.99
CA PHE A 150 -23.83 7.54 8.05
C PHE A 150 -24.59 6.23 7.85
N ASP A 151 -25.85 6.29 7.44
CA ASP A 151 -26.67 5.11 7.13
C ASP A 151 -26.12 4.39 5.90
N THR A 152 -25.74 5.16 4.87
CA THR A 152 -25.07 4.62 3.67
C THR A 152 -23.76 3.94 4.03
N THR A 153 -22.92 4.59 4.86
CA THR A 153 -21.65 4.01 5.32
C THR A 153 -21.84 2.71 6.08
N SER A 154 -22.81 2.68 7.00
CA SER A 154 -23.13 1.49 7.78
C SER A 154 -23.59 0.34 6.88
N LEU A 155 -24.49 0.63 5.92
CA LEU A 155 -24.95 -0.36 4.96
C LEU A 155 -23.79 -0.94 4.12
N VAL A 156 -22.89 -0.07 3.64
CA VAL A 156 -21.74 -0.48 2.83
C VAL A 156 -20.77 -1.33 3.66
N LYS A 157 -20.34 -0.83 4.84
CA LYS A 157 -19.36 -1.51 5.70
C LYS A 157 -19.88 -2.80 6.30
N ASP A 158 -21.16 -2.83 6.74
CA ASP A 158 -21.69 -3.97 7.49
C ASP A 158 -22.25 -5.06 6.58
N LYS A 159 -22.66 -4.72 5.35
CA LYS A 159 -23.29 -5.66 4.42
C LYS A 159 -22.56 -5.81 3.11
N ALA A 160 -22.31 -4.71 2.39
CA ALA A 160 -21.77 -4.78 1.04
C ALA A 160 -20.32 -5.27 1.03
N VAL A 161 -19.45 -4.69 1.86
CA VAL A 161 -18.03 -5.07 1.92
C VAL A 161 -17.86 -6.56 2.26
N PRO A 162 -18.45 -7.12 3.34
CA PRO A 162 -18.26 -8.53 3.66
C PRO A 162 -18.82 -9.49 2.61
N GLU A 163 -19.86 -9.09 1.87
CA GLU A 163 -20.41 -9.94 0.79
C GLU A 163 -19.50 -9.90 -0.45
N LEU A 164 -18.89 -8.76 -0.76
CA LEU A 164 -17.95 -8.62 -1.87
C LEU A 164 -16.63 -9.37 -1.59
N GLU A 165 -16.09 -9.29 -0.38
CA GLU A 165 -14.87 -10.01 0.03
C GLU A 165 -15.02 -11.54 -0.02
N ARG A 166 -16.25 -12.06 0.09
CA ARG A 166 -16.53 -13.50 -0.05
C ARG A 166 -16.51 -14.02 -1.48
N ILE A 167 -16.51 -13.12 -2.47
CA ILE A 167 -16.48 -13.50 -3.88
C ILE A 167 -15.07 -14.02 -4.21
N ASN A 168 -15.03 -15.23 -4.77
CA ASN A 168 -13.74 -15.79 -5.18
C ASN A 168 -13.06 -14.92 -6.26
N GLY A 169 -11.84 -14.49 -5.99
CA GLY A 169 -11.08 -13.61 -6.86
C GLY A 169 -11.06 -12.13 -6.43
N VAL A 170 -11.81 -11.76 -5.37
CA VAL A 170 -11.69 -10.45 -4.72
C VAL A 170 -10.62 -10.56 -3.64
N ALA A 171 -9.59 -9.75 -3.73
CA ALA A 171 -8.46 -9.73 -2.78
C ALA A 171 -8.73 -8.79 -1.60
N ASP A 172 -9.28 -7.61 -1.88
CA ASP A 172 -9.59 -6.59 -0.88
C ASP A 172 -10.72 -5.69 -1.35
N VAL A 173 -11.48 -5.14 -0.41
CA VAL A 173 -12.53 -4.14 -0.67
C VAL A 173 -12.35 -2.95 0.26
N SER A 174 -11.82 -1.87 -0.26
CA SER A 174 -11.65 -0.64 0.51
C SER A 174 -12.78 0.35 0.25
N THR A 175 -13.12 1.16 1.26
CA THR A 175 -14.17 2.18 1.17
C THR A 175 -13.58 3.57 1.33
N VAL A 176 -13.90 4.47 0.40
CA VAL A 176 -13.48 5.87 0.43
C VAL A 176 -14.70 6.77 0.59
N GLY A 177 -14.55 7.85 1.36
CA GLY A 177 -15.67 8.77 1.62
C GLY A 177 -16.66 8.29 2.68
N ALA A 178 -16.35 7.20 3.38
CA ALA A 178 -17.14 6.70 4.50
C ALA A 178 -17.10 7.69 5.68
N ALA A 179 -18.26 8.04 6.23
CA ALA A 179 -18.36 8.92 7.39
C ALA A 179 -18.50 8.11 8.67
N GLU A 180 -17.62 8.35 9.64
CA GLU A 180 -17.70 7.74 10.97
C GLU A 180 -18.15 8.77 12.00
N LYS A 181 -19.05 8.34 12.90
CA LYS A 181 -19.44 9.19 14.02
C LYS A 181 -18.33 9.19 15.04
N SER A 182 -17.73 10.37 15.28
CA SER A 182 -16.76 10.55 16.35
C SER A 182 -17.33 11.45 17.44
N VAL A 183 -16.94 11.21 18.68
CA VAL A 183 -17.23 12.09 19.81
C VAL A 183 -15.97 12.86 20.12
N GLU A 184 -15.99 14.17 19.84
CA GLU A 184 -14.89 15.04 20.21
C GLU A 184 -15.13 15.61 21.62
N VAL A 185 -14.23 15.28 22.54
CA VAL A 185 -14.27 15.86 23.90
C VAL A 185 -13.25 16.98 23.96
N ARG A 186 -13.73 18.21 24.02
CA ARG A 186 -12.89 19.39 24.18
C ARG A 186 -12.92 19.89 25.63
N LEU A 187 -11.75 20.06 26.21
CA LEU A 187 -11.59 20.76 27.46
C LEU A 187 -11.80 22.24 27.22
N SER A 188 -12.62 22.88 28.08
CA SER A 188 -12.85 24.31 27.99
C SER A 188 -11.81 25.04 28.85
N ASP A 189 -10.90 25.77 28.24
CA ASP A 189 -9.83 26.52 28.91
C ASP A 189 -10.41 27.50 29.92
N SER A 190 -11.51 28.18 29.58
CA SER A 190 -12.18 29.13 30.50
C SER A 190 -12.74 28.45 31.75
N LYS A 191 -13.22 27.18 31.64
CA LYS A 191 -13.69 26.44 32.82
C LYS A 191 -12.53 25.91 33.67
N ILE A 192 -11.41 25.56 33.02
CA ILE A 192 -10.19 25.15 33.72
C ILE A 192 -9.64 26.34 34.51
N GLU A 193 -9.58 27.53 33.91
CA GLU A 193 -9.15 28.78 34.57
C GLU A 193 -10.05 29.16 35.73
N ASP A 194 -11.38 29.05 35.58
CA ASP A 194 -12.35 29.31 36.66
C ASP A 194 -12.20 28.35 37.85
N ILE A 195 -11.95 27.07 37.58
CA ILE A 195 -11.66 26.05 38.60
C ILE A 195 -10.33 26.34 39.30
N ASN A 196 -9.27 26.67 38.56
CA ASN A 196 -7.98 27.03 39.12
C ASN A 196 -8.08 28.28 40.03
N ASN A 197 -8.78 29.30 39.60
CA ASN A 197 -9.00 30.50 40.38
C ASN A 197 -9.79 30.23 41.67
N LYS A 198 -10.80 29.35 41.63
CA LYS A 198 -11.54 28.91 42.85
C LYS A 198 -10.66 28.13 43.82
N LEU A 199 -9.81 27.24 43.28
CA LEU A 199 -8.86 26.48 44.11
C LEU A 199 -7.83 27.40 44.77
N LEU A 200 -7.23 28.32 44.01
CA LEU A 200 -6.29 29.32 44.54
C LEU A 200 -6.93 30.22 45.61
N ALA A 201 -8.15 30.65 45.42
CA ALA A 201 -8.90 31.43 46.39
C ALA A 201 -9.18 30.65 47.70
N SER A 202 -9.48 29.35 47.59
CA SER A 202 -9.67 28.46 48.74
C SER A 202 -8.41 28.21 49.56
N VAL A 203 -7.25 28.10 48.88
CA VAL A 203 -5.95 27.93 49.55
C VAL A 203 -5.48 29.21 50.27
N ASN A 204 -5.71 30.39 49.67
CA ASN A 204 -5.32 31.68 50.24
C ASN A 204 -6.26 32.16 51.36
N SER A 205 -7.39 31.49 51.60
CA SER A 205 -8.35 31.81 52.67
C SER A 205 -8.14 30.99 53.96
N GLN A 206 -7.16 30.10 54.02
CA GLN A 206 -6.68 29.41 55.23
C GLN A 206 -5.44 30.07 55.78
#